data_015599ce31a8d31896a3cbe67c073ac1
#
_entry.id   015599ce31a8d31896a3cbe67c073ac1
#
_cell.length_a   1.000
_cell.length_b   1.000
_cell.length_c   1.000
_cell.angle_alpha   90.00
_cell.angle_beta   90.00
_cell.angle_gamma   90.00
#
_symmetry.space_group_name_H-M   'P 1'
#
loop_
_entity.id
_entity.type
_entity.pdbx_description
1 polymer ?
#
loop_
_entity_poly.entity_id
_entity_poly.type
_entity_poly.pdbx_seq_one_letter_code
_entity_poly.pdbx_strand_id
1 'polypeptide(L)'
;MAESLKEKTAKGLFWGAMNSGSTQVLNILFGIFLARLLSPADYGIIGILTIFTLIAGNLQSSGFTQALVNIRKPTDNDYNSVFWFNVLVSLTMYVVLFFCAPLIADFFHQPCLTSLSRFVFLSFFISSFGIAQNGYMMKNMMNKEITIVNFMALISSNVVGLVLAFNGMAYWSLAWQQVIFILVLNIGRYYYTGWRPNFHIDFGPVRKMFGFSVKLLVTNIINTVSNNVLTFVFGRFYPINDVGNYSQAYNWDTKANSFVANTVGQIAQPVLASIQNDKNRELLVFRKMLRFTAFLSFPLMFGLTLVSREFILITIHEKWIASVPLLQILCVSGAFMPIYTLYQNLAISKGRSDVYMWCNIGQVVGLLALVLFCHQYGIQTMVIAYTVFIIAWLLVWQWMMKRVAGLRFRDVAKDILPFMLCAAATMVVTYFMTRSLQNIYLLLLVRLLVSATIYFCIMKLLKVQILEECIAFCKRGR
;
A
#
# COMPACT_ATOMS: atom_id res chain seq x y z
N MET A 1 -28.55 27.63 4.90
CA MET A 1 -28.59 26.73 6.07
C MET A 1 -27.20 26.15 6.28
N ALA A 2 -26.62 26.28 7.48
CA ALA A 2 -25.33 25.65 7.77
C ALA A 2 -25.50 24.14 7.80
N GLU A 3 -24.78 23.43 6.93
CA GLU A 3 -24.75 21.95 6.92
C GLU A 3 -24.39 21.42 8.30
N SER A 4 -25.18 20.45 8.81
CA SER A 4 -24.89 19.83 10.10
C SER A 4 -23.55 19.07 10.04
N LEU A 5 -22.80 19.02 11.13
CA LEU A 5 -21.53 18.26 11.21
C LEU A 5 -21.72 16.80 10.78
N LYS A 6 -22.88 16.22 11.09
CA LYS A 6 -23.26 14.85 10.70
C LYS A 6 -23.39 14.67 9.17
N GLU A 7 -23.94 15.67 8.50
CA GLU A 7 -24.11 15.67 7.04
C GLU A 7 -22.75 15.86 6.32
N LYS A 8 -21.90 16.77 6.82
CA LYS A 8 -20.51 16.93 6.33
C LYS A 8 -19.70 15.67 6.49
N THR A 9 -19.84 14.98 7.63
CA THR A 9 -19.13 13.72 7.89
C THR A 9 -19.61 12.61 6.94
N ALA A 10 -20.93 12.46 6.73
CA ALA A 10 -21.48 11.46 5.82
C ALA A 10 -21.06 11.71 4.36
N LYS A 11 -21.10 12.96 3.90
CA LYS A 11 -20.57 13.36 2.58
C LYS A 11 -19.07 13.11 2.46
N GLY A 12 -18.32 13.41 3.52
CA GLY A 12 -16.88 13.14 3.58
C GLY A 12 -16.54 11.66 3.45
N LEU A 13 -17.27 10.80 4.14
CA LEU A 13 -17.11 9.33 4.03
C LEU A 13 -17.48 8.82 2.63
N PHE A 14 -18.57 9.31 2.05
CA PHE A 14 -18.97 8.94 0.68
C PHE A 14 -17.87 9.32 -0.34
N TRP A 15 -17.40 10.57 -0.32
CA TRP A 15 -16.36 11.02 -1.23
C TRP A 15 -15.01 10.33 -0.98
N GLY A 16 -14.68 10.02 0.27
CA GLY A 16 -13.49 9.24 0.63
C GLY A 16 -13.54 7.82 0.05
N ALA A 17 -14.69 7.15 0.16
CA ALA A 17 -14.91 5.83 -0.44
C ALA A 17 -14.87 5.88 -1.98
N MET A 18 -15.49 6.90 -2.58
CA MET A 18 -15.42 7.14 -4.04
C MET A 18 -13.98 7.37 -4.50
N ASN A 19 -13.20 8.19 -3.77
CA ASN A 19 -11.80 8.42 -4.08
C ASN A 19 -10.99 7.12 -4.05
N SER A 20 -11.10 6.35 -2.98
CA SER A 20 -10.35 5.09 -2.83
C SER A 20 -10.79 4.05 -3.87
N GLY A 21 -12.09 3.89 -4.10
CA GLY A 21 -12.62 2.91 -5.03
C GLY A 21 -12.28 3.24 -6.49
N SER A 22 -12.54 4.48 -6.93
CA SER A 22 -12.22 4.91 -8.30
C SER A 22 -10.72 4.89 -8.58
N THR A 23 -9.89 5.33 -7.63
CA THR A 23 -8.43 5.25 -7.74
C THR A 23 -7.97 3.82 -7.95
N GLN A 24 -8.49 2.87 -7.19
CA GLN A 24 -8.10 1.47 -7.29
C GLN A 24 -8.53 0.85 -8.64
N VAL A 25 -9.76 1.12 -9.09
CA VAL A 25 -10.26 0.63 -10.39
C VAL A 25 -9.42 1.21 -11.53
N LEU A 26 -9.17 2.52 -11.54
CA LEU A 26 -8.35 3.16 -12.58
C LEU A 26 -6.92 2.62 -12.58
N ASN A 27 -6.29 2.48 -11.41
CA ASN A 27 -4.93 1.93 -11.31
C ASN A 27 -4.84 0.48 -11.78
N ILE A 28 -5.89 -0.32 -11.63
CA ILE A 28 -5.94 -1.68 -12.18
C ILE A 28 -6.07 -1.61 -13.70
N LEU A 29 -7.06 -0.88 -14.23
CA LEU A 29 -7.31 -0.79 -15.66
C LEU A 29 -6.10 -0.24 -16.44
N PHE A 30 -5.61 0.92 -16.06
CA PHE A 30 -4.46 1.53 -16.71
C PHE A 30 -3.18 0.74 -16.50
N GLY A 31 -3.00 0.12 -15.32
CA GLY A 31 -1.89 -0.76 -15.03
C GLY A 31 -1.84 -1.98 -15.95
N ILE A 32 -3.00 -2.56 -16.29
CA ILE A 32 -3.10 -3.66 -17.27
C ILE A 32 -2.65 -3.17 -18.66
N PHE A 33 -3.18 -2.04 -19.13
CA PHE A 33 -2.81 -1.50 -20.45
C PHE A 33 -1.32 -1.17 -20.55
N LEU A 34 -0.76 -0.50 -19.54
CA LEU A 34 0.67 -0.20 -19.51
C LEU A 34 1.54 -1.46 -19.45
N ALA A 35 1.15 -2.44 -18.63
CA ALA A 35 1.89 -3.70 -18.55
C ALA A 35 1.81 -4.53 -19.87
N ARG A 36 0.75 -4.34 -20.68
CA ARG A 36 0.67 -4.92 -22.02
C ARG A 36 1.61 -4.27 -23.03
N LEU A 37 1.91 -3.00 -22.87
CA LEU A 37 2.78 -2.24 -23.78
C LEU A 37 4.25 -2.36 -23.37
N LEU A 38 4.54 -2.21 -22.10
CA LEU A 38 5.89 -2.14 -21.53
C LEU A 38 6.47 -3.53 -21.22
N SER A 39 7.79 -3.60 -21.15
CA SER A 39 8.54 -4.82 -20.83
C SER A 39 8.78 -4.96 -19.31
N PRO A 40 9.15 -6.15 -18.82
CA PRO A 40 9.61 -6.32 -17.44
C PRO A 40 10.82 -5.44 -17.11
N ALA A 41 11.76 -5.22 -18.04
CA ALA A 41 12.90 -4.32 -17.83
C ALA A 41 12.44 -2.89 -17.51
N ASP A 42 11.43 -2.36 -18.20
CA ASP A 42 10.91 -1.00 -17.97
C ASP A 42 10.37 -0.84 -16.54
N TYR A 43 9.61 -1.84 -16.07
CA TYR A 43 9.11 -1.87 -14.70
C TYR A 43 10.21 -2.10 -13.66
N GLY A 44 11.27 -2.85 -14.02
CA GLY A 44 12.44 -3.04 -13.17
C GLY A 44 13.19 -1.73 -12.93
N ILE A 45 13.44 -0.97 -13.99
CA ILE A 45 14.12 0.34 -13.93
C ILE A 45 13.36 1.32 -13.05
N ILE A 46 12.03 1.44 -13.24
CA ILE A 46 11.19 2.32 -12.41
C ILE A 46 11.05 1.78 -11.00
N GLY A 47 10.97 0.46 -10.83
CA GLY A 47 10.91 -0.20 -9.52
C GLY A 47 12.10 0.15 -8.62
N ILE A 48 13.32 0.19 -9.18
CA ILE A 48 14.52 0.64 -8.46
C ILE A 48 14.36 2.08 -7.97
N LEU A 49 13.85 2.99 -8.79
CA LEU A 49 13.67 4.40 -8.42
C LEU A 49 12.54 4.63 -7.42
N THR A 50 11.60 3.70 -7.33
CA THR A 50 10.41 3.85 -6.47
C THR A 50 10.77 4.07 -5.01
N ILE A 51 11.78 3.37 -4.47
CA ILE A 51 12.19 3.55 -3.06
C ILE A 51 12.70 4.97 -2.80
N PHE A 52 13.50 5.52 -3.71
CA PHE A 52 14.02 6.90 -3.56
C PHE A 52 12.88 7.91 -3.64
N THR A 53 11.93 7.71 -4.57
CA THR A 53 10.76 8.58 -4.72
C THR A 53 9.86 8.54 -3.48
N LEU A 54 9.64 7.37 -2.90
CA LEU A 54 8.83 7.21 -1.69
C LEU A 54 9.52 7.81 -0.45
N ILE A 55 10.83 7.59 -0.28
CA ILE A 55 11.58 8.18 0.85
C ILE A 55 11.55 9.70 0.75
N ALA A 56 11.83 10.26 -0.41
CA ALA A 56 11.82 11.71 -0.59
C ALA A 56 10.42 12.30 -0.47
N GLY A 57 9.38 11.61 -0.95
CA GLY A 57 7.98 11.98 -0.73
C GLY A 57 7.61 12.01 0.76
N ASN A 58 8.11 11.04 1.54
CA ASN A 58 7.93 11.03 3.00
C ASN A 58 8.68 12.18 3.68
N LEU A 59 9.93 12.45 3.28
CA LEU A 59 10.69 13.60 3.79
C LEU A 59 9.95 14.92 3.59
N GLN A 60 9.25 15.03 2.48
CA GLN A 60 8.54 16.23 2.09
C GLN A 60 7.17 16.38 2.79
N SER A 61 6.34 15.33 2.77
CA SER A 61 4.90 15.46 3.10
C SER A 61 4.54 15.07 4.52
N SER A 62 5.32 14.17 5.14
CA SER A 62 4.83 13.37 6.28
C SER A 62 4.83 14.08 7.58
N GLY A 63 4.73 15.06 7.90
CA GLY A 63 4.56 15.64 9.25
C GLY A 63 3.82 16.96 9.17
N PHE A 64 4.17 17.79 8.21
CA PHE A 64 3.67 19.15 8.17
C PHE A 64 2.22 19.27 7.71
N THR A 65 1.78 18.42 6.76
CA THR A 65 0.35 18.35 6.40
C THR A 65 -0.51 17.94 7.60
N GLN A 66 -0.09 16.89 8.32
CA GLN A 66 -0.80 16.44 9.53
C GLN A 66 -0.72 17.47 10.66
N ALA A 67 0.41 18.14 10.82
CA ALA A 67 0.58 19.20 11.80
C ALA A 67 -0.37 20.36 11.54
N LEU A 68 -0.48 20.84 10.29
CA LEU A 68 -1.45 21.88 9.90
C LEU A 68 -2.90 21.48 10.19
N VAL A 69 -3.27 20.23 9.88
CA VAL A 69 -4.62 19.72 10.16
C VAL A 69 -4.91 19.69 11.67
N ASN A 70 -3.91 19.37 12.49
CA ASN A 70 -4.05 19.28 13.95
C ASN A 70 -4.10 20.65 14.65
N ILE A 71 -3.59 21.73 14.06
CA ILE A 71 -3.72 23.07 14.62
C ILE A 71 -5.21 23.45 14.66
N ARG A 72 -5.71 23.90 15.81
CA ARG A 72 -7.14 24.21 15.98
C ARG A 72 -7.63 25.31 15.03
N LYS A 73 -6.86 26.38 14.86
CA LYS A 73 -7.12 27.49 13.94
C LYS A 73 -5.80 27.87 13.27
N PRO A 74 -5.44 27.24 12.14
CA PRO A 74 -4.22 27.62 11.43
C PRO A 74 -4.39 29.02 10.82
N THR A 75 -3.34 29.80 10.89
CA THR A 75 -3.25 31.14 10.29
C THR A 75 -2.64 31.04 8.88
N ASP A 76 -2.77 32.10 8.08
CA ASP A 76 -2.10 32.19 6.78
C ASP A 76 -0.58 32.07 6.91
N ASN A 77 -0.02 32.57 8.02
CA ASN A 77 1.40 32.45 8.31
C ASN A 77 1.83 31.00 8.58
N ASP A 78 0.97 30.16 9.19
CA ASP A 78 1.26 28.75 9.38
C ASP A 78 1.35 28.00 8.03
N TYR A 79 0.40 28.25 7.11
CA TYR A 79 0.43 27.68 5.76
C TYR A 79 1.62 28.19 4.96
N ASN A 80 1.93 29.47 5.04
CA ASN A 80 3.04 30.09 4.32
C ASN A 80 4.40 29.57 4.80
N SER A 81 4.58 29.44 6.10
CA SER A 81 5.79 28.87 6.71
C SER A 81 6.02 27.43 6.25
N VAL A 82 4.97 26.59 6.28
CA VAL A 82 5.03 25.20 5.82
C VAL A 82 5.32 25.14 4.31
N PHE A 83 4.72 26.02 3.52
CA PHE A 83 4.96 26.10 2.07
C PHE A 83 6.43 26.36 1.77
N TRP A 84 7.00 27.46 2.29
CA TRP A 84 8.39 27.84 1.99
C TRP A 84 9.40 26.86 2.56
N PHE A 85 9.14 26.31 3.76
CA PHE A 85 9.99 25.27 4.33
C PHE A 85 10.05 24.04 3.42
N ASN A 86 8.90 23.54 2.95
CA ASN A 86 8.86 22.36 2.08
C ASN A 86 9.49 22.65 0.71
N VAL A 87 9.29 23.83 0.13
CA VAL A 87 9.95 24.23 -1.14
C VAL A 87 11.46 24.22 -0.98
N LEU A 88 11.99 24.81 0.10
CA LEU A 88 13.44 24.83 0.34
C LEU A 88 14.02 23.44 0.60
N VAL A 89 13.37 22.64 1.44
CA VAL A 89 13.79 21.26 1.72
C VAL A 89 13.77 20.42 0.44
N SER A 90 12.70 20.56 -0.37
CA SER A 90 12.57 19.78 -1.61
C SER A 90 13.58 20.22 -2.66
N LEU A 91 13.87 21.52 -2.77
CA LEU A 91 14.90 22.03 -3.66
C LEU A 91 16.28 21.47 -3.25
N THR A 92 16.61 21.54 -1.95
CA THR A 92 17.86 21.00 -1.43
C THR A 92 17.97 19.49 -1.71
N MET A 93 16.91 18.73 -1.42
CA MET A 93 16.86 17.30 -1.69
C MET A 93 16.98 16.99 -3.18
N TYR A 94 16.30 17.75 -4.04
CA TYR A 94 16.43 17.59 -5.49
C TYR A 94 17.87 17.83 -5.97
N VAL A 95 18.51 18.90 -5.50
CA VAL A 95 19.91 19.22 -5.85
C VAL A 95 20.84 18.10 -5.39
N VAL A 96 20.71 17.63 -4.15
CA VAL A 96 21.50 16.50 -3.64
C VAL A 96 21.28 15.25 -4.49
N LEU A 97 20.04 14.86 -4.74
CA LEU A 97 19.72 13.66 -5.53
C LEU A 97 20.13 13.80 -7.00
N PHE A 98 20.10 15.02 -7.57
CA PHE A 98 20.57 15.30 -8.92
C PHE A 98 22.06 14.99 -9.08
N PHE A 99 22.87 15.39 -8.10
CA PHE A 99 24.29 15.09 -8.09
C PHE A 99 24.60 13.65 -7.67
N CYS A 100 23.73 13.01 -6.88
CA CYS A 100 23.84 11.60 -6.55
C CYS A 100 23.37 10.65 -7.68
N ALA A 101 22.69 11.17 -8.72
CA ALA A 101 22.15 10.35 -9.80
C ALA A 101 23.19 9.45 -10.51
N PRO A 102 24.42 9.90 -10.81
CA PRO A 102 25.45 9.01 -11.36
C PRO A 102 25.84 7.88 -10.38
N LEU A 103 25.94 8.18 -9.08
CA LEU A 103 26.27 7.19 -8.06
C LEU A 103 25.17 6.11 -7.94
N ILE A 104 23.91 6.51 -8.10
CA ILE A 104 22.77 5.57 -8.17
C ILE A 104 22.91 4.68 -9.40
N ALA A 105 23.19 5.26 -10.57
CA ALA A 105 23.37 4.51 -11.81
C ALA A 105 24.52 3.50 -11.73
N ASP A 106 25.65 3.89 -11.15
CA ASP A 106 26.82 3.02 -10.94
C ASP A 106 26.51 1.93 -9.93
N PHE A 107 25.83 2.26 -8.83
CA PHE A 107 25.45 1.27 -7.81
C PHE A 107 24.58 0.16 -8.36
N PHE A 108 23.61 0.48 -9.24
CA PHE A 108 22.72 -0.49 -9.85
C PHE A 108 23.23 -1.04 -11.19
N HIS A 109 24.36 -0.59 -11.68
CA HIS A 109 24.94 -0.95 -13.00
C HIS A 109 23.97 -0.69 -14.16
N GLN A 110 23.22 0.43 -14.08
CA GLN A 110 22.22 0.84 -15.07
C GLN A 110 22.46 2.31 -15.49
N PRO A 111 23.21 2.57 -16.57
CA PRO A 111 23.54 3.94 -16.98
C PRO A 111 22.33 4.84 -17.26
N CYS A 112 21.21 4.25 -17.72
CA CYS A 112 19.97 4.98 -17.99
C CYS A 112 19.36 5.64 -16.73
N LEU A 113 19.69 5.12 -15.54
CA LEU A 113 19.20 5.69 -14.27
C LEU A 113 19.70 7.12 -14.04
N THR A 114 20.84 7.55 -14.60
CA THR A 114 21.35 8.90 -14.39
C THR A 114 20.38 9.97 -14.90
N SER A 115 19.96 9.88 -16.13
CA SER A 115 19.03 10.84 -16.74
C SER A 115 17.61 10.65 -16.20
N LEU A 116 17.20 9.40 -16.05
CA LEU A 116 15.86 9.05 -15.57
C LEU A 116 15.63 9.51 -14.12
N SER A 117 16.59 9.26 -13.22
CA SER A 117 16.47 9.67 -11.81
C SER A 117 16.43 11.18 -11.67
N ARG A 118 17.27 11.92 -12.40
CA ARG A 118 17.23 13.40 -12.43
C ARG A 118 15.84 13.91 -12.82
N PHE A 119 15.22 13.30 -13.83
CA PHE A 119 13.87 13.65 -14.27
C PHE A 119 12.79 13.25 -13.25
N VAL A 120 12.83 12.01 -12.75
CA VAL A 120 11.85 11.52 -11.78
C VAL A 120 11.94 12.28 -10.46
N PHE A 121 13.14 12.62 -10.01
CA PHE A 121 13.33 13.39 -8.77
C PHE A 121 12.82 14.83 -8.88
N LEU A 122 12.68 15.40 -10.09
CA LEU A 122 12.00 16.69 -10.28
C LEU A 122 10.56 16.66 -9.72
N SER A 123 9.92 15.49 -9.71
CA SER A 123 8.59 15.31 -9.15
C SER A 123 8.50 15.73 -7.67
N PHE A 124 9.59 15.56 -6.88
CA PHE A 124 9.63 16.02 -5.48
C PHE A 124 9.55 17.52 -5.36
N PHE A 125 10.40 18.20 -6.16
CA PHE A 125 10.39 19.65 -6.16
C PHE A 125 9.02 20.18 -6.59
N ILE A 126 8.43 19.62 -7.64
CA ILE A 126 7.09 19.99 -8.08
C ILE A 126 6.04 19.73 -7.00
N SER A 127 6.11 18.57 -6.29
CA SER A 127 5.10 18.22 -5.29
C SER A 127 5.09 19.16 -4.07
N SER A 128 6.22 19.82 -3.77
CA SER A 128 6.32 20.76 -2.64
C SER A 128 5.34 21.94 -2.74
N PHE A 129 5.07 22.38 -3.95
CA PHE A 129 4.11 23.47 -4.19
C PHE A 129 2.67 23.14 -3.80
N GLY A 130 2.32 21.86 -3.66
CA GLY A 130 0.96 21.42 -3.32
C GLY A 130 0.74 21.00 -1.87
N ILE A 131 1.77 21.02 -1.01
CA ILE A 131 1.68 20.48 0.36
C ILE A 131 0.79 21.34 1.26
N ALA A 132 1.02 22.64 1.26
CA ALA A 132 0.22 23.58 2.07
C ALA A 132 -1.24 23.60 1.61
N GLN A 133 -1.48 23.58 0.27
CA GLN A 133 -2.81 23.51 -0.31
C GLN A 133 -3.52 22.21 0.09
N ASN A 134 -2.81 21.08 0.08
CA ASN A 134 -3.35 19.81 0.54
C ASN A 134 -3.77 19.88 2.02
N GLY A 135 -2.91 20.48 2.87
CA GLY A 135 -3.22 20.73 4.28
C GLY A 135 -4.46 21.61 4.46
N TYR A 136 -4.59 22.67 3.64
CA TYR A 136 -5.76 23.54 3.61
C TYR A 136 -7.04 22.78 3.25
N MET A 137 -7.01 21.99 2.16
CA MET A 137 -8.16 21.20 1.70
C MET A 137 -8.58 20.16 2.75
N MET A 138 -7.63 19.44 3.35
CA MET A 138 -7.92 18.47 4.41
C MET A 138 -8.51 19.16 5.66
N LYS A 139 -7.95 20.29 6.07
CA LYS A 139 -8.45 21.05 7.23
C LYS A 139 -9.88 21.52 7.05
N ASN A 140 -10.23 21.97 5.84
CA ASN A 140 -11.56 22.47 5.51
C ASN A 140 -12.52 21.35 5.04
N MET A 141 -12.14 20.05 5.17
CA MET A 141 -12.96 18.88 4.78
C MET A 141 -13.44 18.93 3.32
N MET A 142 -12.62 19.43 2.40
CA MET A 142 -12.90 19.54 0.97
C MET A 142 -12.75 18.19 0.26
N ASN A 143 -13.40 17.15 0.78
CA ASN A 143 -13.23 15.77 0.30
C ASN A 143 -13.70 15.56 -1.15
N LYS A 144 -14.74 16.29 -1.57
CA LYS A 144 -15.24 16.27 -2.95
C LYS A 144 -14.17 16.77 -3.91
N GLU A 145 -13.60 17.93 -3.62
CA GLU A 145 -12.59 18.60 -4.43
C GLU A 145 -11.30 17.77 -4.47
N ILE A 146 -10.87 17.21 -3.33
CA ILE A 146 -9.74 16.27 -3.26
C ILE A 146 -9.98 15.07 -4.19
N THR A 147 -11.19 14.50 -4.18
CA THR A 147 -11.54 13.36 -5.03
C THR A 147 -11.50 13.73 -6.51
N ILE A 148 -12.07 14.87 -6.88
CA ILE A 148 -12.08 15.36 -8.27
C ILE A 148 -10.64 15.59 -8.76
N VAL A 149 -9.82 16.27 -7.97
CA VAL A 149 -8.43 16.57 -8.32
C VAL A 149 -7.61 15.28 -8.49
N ASN A 150 -7.75 14.32 -7.57
CA ASN A 150 -7.09 13.02 -7.68
C ASN A 150 -7.54 12.25 -8.93
N PHE A 151 -8.83 12.25 -9.23
CA PHE A 151 -9.38 11.56 -10.39
C PHE A 151 -8.88 12.17 -11.70
N MET A 152 -8.89 13.50 -11.82
CA MET A 152 -8.35 14.21 -12.99
C MET A 152 -6.83 13.96 -13.15
N ALA A 153 -6.07 14.01 -12.07
CA ALA A 153 -4.64 13.74 -12.08
C ALA A 153 -4.34 12.30 -12.53
N LEU A 154 -5.11 11.32 -12.03
CA LEU A 154 -4.98 9.91 -12.45
C LEU A 154 -5.30 9.72 -13.93
N ILE A 155 -6.41 10.24 -14.42
CA ILE A 155 -6.78 10.07 -15.84
C ILE A 155 -5.73 10.75 -16.73
N SER A 156 -5.41 12.02 -16.48
CA SER A 156 -4.47 12.76 -17.31
C SER A 156 -3.09 12.08 -17.34
N SER A 157 -2.56 11.67 -16.21
CA SER A 157 -1.25 11.03 -16.14
C SER A 157 -1.23 9.66 -16.81
N ASN A 158 -2.28 8.86 -16.63
CA ASN A 158 -2.38 7.56 -17.26
C ASN A 158 -2.57 7.66 -18.78
N VAL A 159 -3.36 8.61 -19.26
CA VAL A 159 -3.50 8.86 -20.71
C VAL A 159 -2.16 9.28 -21.32
N VAL A 160 -1.44 10.21 -20.70
CA VAL A 160 -0.10 10.60 -21.15
C VAL A 160 0.86 9.40 -21.13
N GLY A 161 0.88 8.62 -20.02
CA GLY A 161 1.69 7.41 -19.93
C GLY A 161 1.40 6.41 -21.04
N LEU A 162 0.13 6.17 -21.36
CA LEU A 162 -0.27 5.27 -22.46
C LEU A 162 0.15 5.81 -23.82
N VAL A 163 -0.08 7.08 -24.11
CA VAL A 163 0.31 7.70 -25.39
C VAL A 163 1.84 7.58 -25.59
N LEU A 164 2.63 7.86 -24.56
CA LEU A 164 4.07 7.73 -24.61
C LEU A 164 4.53 6.27 -24.75
N ALA A 165 3.86 5.33 -24.09
CA ALA A 165 4.14 3.91 -24.23
C ALA A 165 3.82 3.40 -25.64
N PHE A 166 2.72 3.83 -26.25
CA PHE A 166 2.39 3.54 -27.65
C PHE A 166 3.42 4.10 -28.63
N ASN A 167 4.03 5.24 -28.32
CA ASN A 167 5.10 5.83 -29.11
C ASN A 167 6.49 5.23 -28.83
N GLY A 168 6.58 4.12 -28.08
CA GLY A 168 7.82 3.40 -27.86
C GLY A 168 8.77 4.04 -26.84
N MET A 169 8.29 4.96 -25.98
CA MET A 169 9.14 5.62 -24.98
C MET A 169 9.49 4.75 -23.78
N ALA A 170 9.15 3.47 -23.80
CA ALA A 170 9.56 2.48 -22.80
C ALA A 170 9.38 2.98 -21.33
N TYR A 171 10.37 2.82 -20.46
CA TYR A 171 10.34 3.29 -19.07
C TYR A 171 10.11 4.80 -18.89
N TRP A 172 10.43 5.63 -19.90
CA TRP A 172 10.12 7.06 -19.85
C TRP A 172 8.62 7.35 -19.76
N SER A 173 7.77 6.48 -20.32
CA SER A 173 6.31 6.63 -20.20
C SER A 173 5.84 6.61 -18.75
N LEU A 174 6.42 5.73 -17.93
CA LEU A 174 6.12 5.64 -16.49
C LEU A 174 6.69 6.86 -15.71
N ALA A 175 7.85 7.35 -16.12
CA ALA A 175 8.46 8.54 -15.53
C ALA A 175 7.62 9.80 -15.80
N TRP A 176 7.20 10.02 -17.03
CA TRP A 176 6.29 11.11 -17.40
C TRP A 176 4.92 10.98 -16.70
N GLN A 177 4.36 9.77 -16.63
CA GLN A 177 3.12 9.50 -15.89
C GLN A 177 3.21 10.04 -14.45
N GLN A 178 4.32 9.77 -13.75
CA GLN A 178 4.53 10.21 -12.38
C GLN A 178 4.60 11.75 -12.27
N VAL A 179 5.36 12.39 -13.15
CA VAL A 179 5.52 13.86 -13.15
C VAL A 179 4.20 14.56 -13.49
N ILE A 180 3.49 14.10 -14.54
CA ILE A 180 2.19 14.65 -14.94
C ILE A 180 1.14 14.48 -13.83
N PHE A 181 1.13 13.32 -13.16
CA PHE A 181 0.23 13.12 -12.03
C PHE A 181 0.39 14.23 -10.98
N ILE A 182 1.64 14.51 -10.57
CA ILE A 182 1.93 15.53 -9.55
C ILE A 182 1.64 16.94 -10.05
N LEU A 183 1.95 17.24 -11.31
CA LEU A 183 1.63 18.53 -11.92
C LEU A 183 0.13 18.82 -11.91
N VAL A 184 -0.67 17.89 -12.44
CA VAL A 184 -2.14 18.06 -12.51
C VAL A 184 -2.74 18.10 -11.11
N LEU A 185 -2.22 17.29 -10.18
CA LEU A 185 -2.62 17.31 -8.77
C LEU A 185 -2.41 18.70 -8.15
N ASN A 186 -1.25 19.31 -8.38
CA ASN A 186 -0.94 20.63 -7.85
C ASN A 186 -1.81 21.71 -8.50
N ILE A 187 -1.94 21.70 -9.83
CA ILE A 187 -2.82 22.64 -10.56
C ILE A 187 -4.24 22.58 -10.00
N GLY A 188 -4.78 21.37 -9.82
CA GLY A 188 -6.12 21.19 -9.26
C GLY A 188 -6.23 21.69 -7.82
N ARG A 189 -5.22 21.45 -6.97
CA ARG A 189 -5.18 21.99 -5.60
C ARG A 189 -5.16 23.51 -5.59
N TYR A 190 -4.34 24.14 -6.44
CA TYR A 190 -4.31 25.59 -6.57
C TYR A 190 -5.64 26.15 -7.09
N TYR A 191 -6.33 25.44 -7.99
CA TYR A 191 -7.62 25.90 -8.50
C TYR A 191 -8.70 25.94 -7.40
N TYR A 192 -8.79 24.90 -6.56
CA TYR A 192 -9.84 24.79 -5.54
C TYR A 192 -9.51 25.51 -4.23
N THR A 193 -8.23 25.77 -3.91
CA THR A 193 -7.88 26.47 -2.68
C THR A 193 -7.90 27.99 -2.88
N GLY A 194 -8.53 28.73 -1.96
CA GLY A 194 -8.51 30.19 -1.95
C GLY A 194 -7.18 30.77 -1.44
N TRP A 195 -6.42 29.99 -0.69
CA TRP A 195 -5.14 30.42 -0.14
C TRP A 195 -4.03 30.42 -1.19
N ARG A 196 -3.16 31.45 -1.14
CA ARG A 196 -1.99 31.59 -2.00
C ARG A 196 -0.76 31.90 -1.16
N PRO A 197 0.43 31.35 -1.51
CA PRO A 197 1.67 31.70 -0.82
C PRO A 197 2.03 33.16 -1.06
N ASN A 198 2.56 33.80 -0.03
CA ASN A 198 3.18 35.12 -0.12
C ASN A 198 4.68 35.00 0.17
N PHE A 199 5.45 36.06 -0.14
CA PHE A 199 6.91 36.07 0.03
C PHE A 199 7.36 36.39 1.48
N HIS A 200 6.44 36.41 2.43
CA HIS A 200 6.79 36.57 3.84
C HIS A 200 7.27 35.23 4.41
N ILE A 201 8.58 35.07 4.58
CA ILE A 201 9.19 33.82 5.05
C ILE A 201 9.41 33.93 6.56
N ASP A 202 8.60 33.21 7.35
CA ASP A 202 8.73 33.05 8.79
C ASP A 202 8.72 31.56 9.15
N PHE A 203 9.80 31.06 9.76
CA PHE A 203 9.91 29.68 10.18
C PHE A 203 9.50 29.42 11.64
N GLY A 204 9.01 30.44 12.34
CA GLY A 204 8.52 30.31 13.72
C GLY A 204 7.44 29.23 13.87
N PRO A 205 6.39 29.20 13.04
CA PRO A 205 5.38 28.15 13.05
C PRO A 205 5.94 26.75 12.78
N VAL A 206 6.85 26.60 11.80
CA VAL A 206 7.49 25.33 11.47
C VAL A 206 8.26 24.77 12.67
N ARG A 207 9.01 25.62 13.39
CA ARG A 207 9.77 25.21 14.58
C ARG A 207 8.85 24.62 15.67
N LYS A 208 7.65 25.13 15.85
CA LYS A 208 6.66 24.59 16.80
C LYS A 208 6.14 23.22 16.38
N MET A 209 5.97 23.01 15.08
CA MET A 209 5.47 21.75 14.50
C MET A 209 6.57 20.70 14.31
N PHE A 210 7.86 21.09 14.33
CA PHE A 210 9.00 20.27 13.93
C PHE A 210 9.11 18.97 14.74
N GLY A 211 8.99 19.04 16.06
CA GLY A 211 9.10 17.86 16.92
C GLY A 211 8.05 16.77 16.65
N PHE A 212 6.82 17.16 16.33
CA PHE A 212 5.76 16.25 15.92
C PHE A 212 6.01 15.69 14.51
N SER A 213 6.38 16.55 13.58
CA SER A 213 6.58 16.22 12.18
C SER A 213 7.75 15.25 11.97
N VAL A 214 8.88 15.44 12.68
CA VAL A 214 10.05 14.54 12.59
C VAL A 214 9.74 13.14 13.11
N LYS A 215 8.97 12.98 14.18
CA LYS A 215 8.58 11.66 14.68
C LYS A 215 7.76 10.89 13.66
N LEU A 216 6.78 11.54 13.02
CA LEU A 216 5.99 10.95 11.95
C LEU A 216 6.85 10.62 10.72
N LEU A 217 7.76 11.51 10.35
CA LEU A 217 8.70 11.34 9.26
C LEU A 217 9.54 10.07 9.44
N VAL A 218 10.22 9.93 10.57
CA VAL A 218 11.07 8.77 10.86
C VAL A 218 10.26 7.48 10.80
N THR A 219 9.06 7.47 11.38
CA THR A 219 8.17 6.31 11.33
C THR A 219 7.79 5.94 9.90
N ASN A 220 7.44 6.92 9.07
CA ASN A 220 7.06 6.69 7.67
C ASN A 220 8.25 6.23 6.81
N ILE A 221 9.46 6.76 7.04
CA ILE A 221 10.66 6.29 6.36
C ILE A 221 10.95 4.82 6.73
N ILE A 222 10.90 4.47 8.01
CA ILE A 222 11.10 3.07 8.45
C ILE A 222 10.09 2.15 7.76
N ASN A 223 8.80 2.52 7.72
CA ASN A 223 7.78 1.74 7.04
C ASN A 223 8.03 1.62 5.53
N THR A 224 8.44 2.72 4.88
CA THR A 224 8.74 2.73 3.45
C THR A 224 9.92 1.84 3.12
N VAL A 225 11.00 1.91 3.89
CA VAL A 225 12.16 1.04 3.74
C VAL A 225 11.75 -0.42 3.94
N SER A 226 11.00 -0.71 5.00
CA SER A 226 10.51 -2.06 5.30
C SER A 226 9.75 -2.69 4.14
N ASN A 227 8.86 -1.90 3.51
CA ASN A 227 8.00 -2.40 2.44
C ASN A 227 8.71 -2.49 1.07
N ASN A 228 9.82 -1.79 0.86
CA ASN A 228 10.47 -1.69 -0.45
C ASN A 228 11.92 -2.22 -0.47
N VAL A 229 12.43 -2.72 0.66
CA VAL A 229 13.83 -3.16 0.77
C VAL A 229 14.16 -4.28 -0.22
N LEU A 230 13.24 -5.20 -0.48
CA LEU A 230 13.47 -6.27 -1.46
C LEU A 230 13.64 -5.74 -2.88
N THR A 231 12.81 -4.80 -3.32
CA THR A 231 12.95 -4.21 -4.65
C THR A 231 14.29 -3.50 -4.81
N PHE A 232 14.75 -2.79 -3.76
CA PHE A 232 16.06 -2.16 -3.73
C PHE A 232 17.20 -3.17 -3.86
N VAL A 233 17.15 -4.23 -3.06
CA VAL A 233 18.16 -5.28 -3.07
C VAL A 233 18.17 -6.04 -4.39
N PHE A 234 17.00 -6.36 -4.92
CA PHE A 234 16.88 -7.06 -6.19
C PHE A 234 17.46 -6.22 -7.34
N GLY A 235 17.26 -4.91 -7.31
CA GLY A 235 17.89 -4.02 -8.29
C GLY A 235 19.42 -4.09 -8.31
N ARG A 236 20.06 -4.40 -7.16
CA ARG A 236 21.51 -4.51 -7.05
C ARG A 236 22.05 -5.89 -7.49
N PHE A 237 21.35 -6.97 -7.14
CA PHE A 237 21.91 -8.33 -7.22
C PHE A 237 21.35 -9.17 -8.34
N TYR A 238 20.20 -8.79 -8.95
CA TYR A 238 19.52 -9.60 -9.96
C TYR A 238 19.34 -8.84 -11.28
N PRO A 239 19.16 -9.58 -12.40
CA PRO A 239 18.86 -8.96 -13.69
C PRO A 239 17.62 -8.09 -13.65
N ILE A 240 17.63 -6.99 -14.38
CA ILE A 240 16.56 -5.98 -14.36
C ILE A 240 15.17 -6.54 -14.73
N ASN A 241 15.13 -7.56 -15.61
CA ASN A 241 13.90 -8.27 -15.96
C ASN A 241 13.28 -8.99 -14.77
N ASP A 242 14.11 -9.59 -13.91
CA ASP A 242 13.66 -10.29 -12.71
C ASP A 242 13.12 -9.30 -11.67
N VAL A 243 13.77 -8.13 -11.56
CA VAL A 243 13.28 -7.02 -10.71
C VAL A 243 11.91 -6.55 -11.19
N GLY A 244 11.72 -6.43 -12.51
CA GLY A 244 10.44 -6.07 -13.11
C GLY A 244 9.35 -7.11 -12.87
N ASN A 245 9.66 -8.40 -13.06
CA ASN A 245 8.73 -9.51 -12.77
C ASN A 245 8.34 -9.53 -11.28
N TYR A 246 9.30 -9.32 -10.38
CA TYR A 246 9.02 -9.19 -8.95
C TYR A 246 8.17 -7.97 -8.64
N SER A 247 8.51 -6.80 -9.20
CA SER A 247 7.74 -5.57 -8.98
C SER A 247 6.29 -5.73 -9.42
N GLN A 248 6.04 -6.40 -10.53
CA GLN A 248 4.69 -6.66 -11.02
C GLN A 248 3.94 -7.66 -10.13
N ALA A 249 4.58 -8.76 -9.73
CA ALA A 249 4.02 -9.72 -8.78
C ALA A 249 3.67 -9.05 -7.43
N TYR A 250 4.58 -8.25 -6.89
CA TYR A 250 4.38 -7.51 -5.66
C TYR A 250 3.25 -6.48 -5.76
N ASN A 251 3.13 -5.79 -6.90
CA ASN A 251 2.03 -4.86 -7.14
C ASN A 251 0.65 -5.54 -7.10
N TRP A 252 0.53 -6.73 -7.71
CA TRP A 252 -0.73 -7.48 -7.69
C TRP A 252 -1.05 -8.03 -6.30
N ASP A 253 -0.05 -8.60 -5.62
CA ASP A 253 -0.17 -9.04 -4.23
C ASP A 253 -0.64 -7.91 -3.31
N THR A 254 0.03 -6.75 -3.39
CA THR A 254 -0.29 -5.58 -2.57
C THR A 254 -1.69 -5.04 -2.84
N LYS A 255 -2.12 -4.96 -4.10
CA LYS A 255 -3.48 -4.54 -4.47
C LYS A 255 -4.54 -5.47 -3.88
N ALA A 256 -4.31 -6.78 -3.94
CA ALA A 256 -5.24 -7.77 -3.41
C ALA A 256 -5.32 -7.73 -1.88
N ASN A 257 -4.18 -7.77 -1.19
CA ASN A 257 -4.18 -7.77 0.29
C ASN A 257 -4.64 -6.43 0.89
N SER A 258 -4.32 -5.29 0.23
CA SER A 258 -4.74 -3.96 0.69
C SER A 258 -6.25 -3.79 0.71
N PHE A 259 -6.99 -4.50 -0.12
CA PHE A 259 -8.45 -4.46 -0.08
C PHE A 259 -8.99 -4.89 1.30
N VAL A 260 -8.45 -5.99 1.84
CA VAL A 260 -8.83 -6.48 3.19
C VAL A 260 -8.18 -5.62 4.28
N ALA A 261 -6.88 -5.33 4.16
CA ALA A 261 -6.13 -4.59 5.16
C ALA A 261 -6.68 -3.18 5.41
N ASN A 262 -7.05 -2.45 4.35
CA ASN A 262 -7.63 -1.11 4.46
C ASN A 262 -9.02 -1.14 5.09
N THR A 263 -9.87 -2.11 4.70
CA THR A 263 -11.21 -2.26 5.27
C THR A 263 -11.14 -2.54 6.77
N VAL A 264 -10.25 -3.45 7.17
CA VAL A 264 -10.05 -3.81 8.57
C VAL A 264 -9.41 -2.65 9.34
N GLY A 265 -8.37 -2.02 8.78
CA GLY A 265 -7.62 -0.94 9.43
C GLY A 265 -8.48 0.29 9.76
N GLN A 266 -9.40 0.67 8.87
CA GLN A 266 -10.30 1.80 9.11
C GLN A 266 -11.24 1.62 10.31
N ILE A 267 -11.62 0.38 10.62
CA ILE A 267 -12.56 0.06 11.69
C ILE A 267 -11.82 -0.35 12.97
N ALA A 268 -10.72 -1.07 12.84
CA ALA A 268 -10.05 -1.71 13.99
C ALA A 268 -9.55 -0.69 15.02
N GLN A 269 -8.83 0.34 14.59
CA GLN A 269 -8.23 1.30 15.53
C GLN A 269 -9.27 2.09 16.33
N PRO A 270 -10.31 2.73 15.72
CA PRO A 270 -11.35 3.45 16.47
C PRO A 270 -12.12 2.56 17.44
N VAL A 271 -12.48 1.35 16.99
CA VAL A 271 -13.24 0.41 17.82
C VAL A 271 -12.42 -0.07 19.01
N LEU A 272 -11.17 -0.51 18.80
CA LEU A 272 -10.29 -0.96 19.87
C LEU A 272 -9.98 0.17 20.87
N ALA A 273 -9.76 1.39 20.40
CA ALA A 273 -9.53 2.56 21.24
C ALA A 273 -10.76 2.89 22.11
N SER A 274 -11.98 2.74 21.59
CA SER A 274 -13.21 3.03 22.34
C SER A 274 -13.48 2.07 23.51
N ILE A 275 -12.88 0.87 23.48
CA ILE A 275 -13.11 -0.20 24.49
C ILE A 275 -11.83 -0.57 25.25
N GLN A 276 -10.76 0.21 25.15
CA GLN A 276 -9.43 -0.09 25.73
C GLN A 276 -9.44 -0.27 27.26
N ASN A 277 -10.45 0.27 27.96
CA ASN A 277 -10.59 0.17 29.41
C ASN A 277 -11.17 -1.18 29.88
N ASP A 278 -11.82 -1.93 29.00
CA ASP A 278 -12.36 -3.27 29.29
C ASP A 278 -11.54 -4.35 28.57
N LYS A 279 -10.54 -4.88 29.26
CA LYS A 279 -9.60 -5.89 28.70
C LYS A 279 -10.30 -7.13 28.14
N ASN A 280 -11.36 -7.63 28.78
CA ASN A 280 -12.06 -8.84 28.35
C ASN A 280 -12.84 -8.56 27.06
N ARG A 281 -13.56 -7.46 27.02
CA ARG A 281 -14.31 -7.02 25.84
C ARG A 281 -13.40 -6.72 24.66
N GLU A 282 -12.28 -6.06 24.90
CA GLU A 282 -11.27 -5.75 23.86
C GLU A 282 -10.71 -7.03 23.23
N LEU A 283 -10.32 -8.03 24.04
CA LEU A 283 -9.83 -9.32 23.54
C LEU A 283 -10.91 -10.06 22.72
N LEU A 284 -12.15 -10.08 23.17
CA LEU A 284 -13.25 -10.69 22.43
C LEU A 284 -13.49 -10.01 21.08
N VAL A 285 -13.51 -8.68 21.06
CA VAL A 285 -13.69 -7.90 19.83
C VAL A 285 -12.50 -8.08 18.90
N PHE A 286 -11.27 -8.02 19.40
CA PHE A 286 -10.06 -8.27 18.61
C PHE A 286 -10.08 -9.65 17.96
N ARG A 287 -10.41 -10.70 18.72
CA ARG A 287 -10.52 -12.07 18.20
C ARG A 287 -11.63 -12.20 17.16
N LYS A 288 -12.74 -11.49 17.32
CA LYS A 288 -13.80 -11.43 16.29
C LYS A 288 -13.30 -10.77 15.01
N MET A 289 -12.58 -9.65 15.12
CA MET A 289 -11.95 -9.00 13.98
C MET A 289 -10.91 -9.91 13.31
N LEU A 290 -10.10 -10.62 14.10
CA LEU A 290 -9.10 -11.57 13.60
C LEU A 290 -9.74 -12.70 12.77
N ARG A 291 -10.82 -13.30 13.26
CA ARG A 291 -11.59 -14.32 12.53
C ARG A 291 -12.20 -13.78 11.24
N PHE A 292 -12.77 -12.57 11.28
CA PHE A 292 -13.34 -11.91 10.10
C PHE A 292 -12.25 -11.62 9.05
N THR A 293 -11.10 -11.14 9.50
CA THR A 293 -9.93 -10.88 8.63
C THR A 293 -9.44 -12.17 7.98
N ALA A 294 -9.28 -13.24 8.77
CA ALA A 294 -8.87 -14.55 8.27
C ALA A 294 -9.88 -15.14 7.28
N PHE A 295 -11.19 -15.03 7.57
CA PHE A 295 -12.28 -15.47 6.71
C PHE A 295 -12.24 -14.84 5.31
N LEU A 296 -11.84 -13.57 5.20
CA LEU A 296 -11.75 -12.86 3.91
C LEU A 296 -10.38 -13.00 3.25
N SER A 297 -9.29 -12.85 4.03
CA SER A 297 -7.93 -12.75 3.49
C SER A 297 -7.43 -14.05 2.88
N PHE A 298 -7.59 -15.18 3.57
CA PHE A 298 -7.08 -16.46 3.07
C PHE A 298 -7.73 -16.91 1.75
N PRO A 299 -9.07 -16.94 1.58
CA PRO A 299 -9.65 -17.35 0.32
C PRO A 299 -9.34 -16.38 -0.83
N LEU A 300 -9.23 -15.07 -0.54
CA LEU A 300 -8.86 -14.08 -1.55
C LEU A 300 -7.44 -14.30 -2.07
N MET A 301 -6.47 -14.42 -1.16
CA MET A 301 -5.06 -14.53 -1.54
C MET A 301 -4.70 -15.91 -2.08
N PHE A 302 -5.21 -16.98 -1.48
CA PHE A 302 -5.02 -18.34 -2.00
C PHE A 302 -5.79 -18.55 -3.30
N GLY A 303 -6.95 -17.89 -3.46
CA GLY A 303 -7.67 -17.85 -4.74
C GLY A 303 -6.82 -17.17 -5.83
N LEU A 304 -6.17 -16.06 -5.52
CA LEU A 304 -5.25 -15.40 -6.45
C LEU A 304 -4.03 -16.30 -6.77
N THR A 305 -3.51 -17.04 -5.79
CA THR A 305 -2.46 -18.05 -6.02
C THR A 305 -2.92 -19.11 -7.03
N LEU A 306 -4.15 -19.63 -6.90
CA LEU A 306 -4.71 -20.64 -7.77
C LEU A 306 -4.87 -20.16 -9.22
N VAL A 307 -5.33 -18.92 -9.39
CA VAL A 307 -5.62 -18.36 -10.74
C VAL A 307 -4.51 -17.47 -11.28
N SER A 308 -3.38 -17.35 -10.59
CA SER A 308 -2.29 -16.41 -10.93
C SER A 308 -1.80 -16.53 -12.38
N ARG A 309 -1.67 -17.76 -12.89
CA ARG A 309 -1.22 -18.01 -14.26
C ARG A 309 -2.24 -17.51 -15.28
N GLU A 310 -3.50 -17.90 -15.15
CA GLU A 310 -4.57 -17.49 -16.04
C GLU A 310 -4.79 -15.97 -15.95
N PHE A 311 -4.76 -15.43 -14.74
CA PHE A 311 -4.88 -14.01 -14.49
C PHE A 311 -3.79 -13.21 -15.21
N ILE A 312 -2.52 -13.59 -15.07
CA ILE A 312 -1.38 -12.90 -15.72
C ILE A 312 -1.46 -13.02 -17.24
N LEU A 313 -1.71 -14.23 -17.78
CA LEU A 313 -1.77 -14.44 -19.22
C LEU A 313 -2.93 -13.66 -19.89
N ILE A 314 -4.09 -13.64 -19.27
CA ILE A 314 -5.27 -12.93 -19.79
C ILE A 314 -5.10 -11.42 -19.68
N THR A 315 -4.58 -10.93 -18.54
CA THR A 315 -4.51 -9.49 -18.28
C THR A 315 -3.31 -8.83 -18.94
N ILE A 316 -2.10 -9.36 -18.77
CA ILE A 316 -0.84 -8.68 -19.15
C ILE A 316 0.06 -9.49 -20.11
N HIS A 317 -0.40 -10.65 -20.58
CA HIS A 317 0.24 -11.51 -21.58
C HIS A 317 1.48 -12.31 -21.13
N GLU A 318 1.97 -13.18 -22.05
CA GLU A 318 3.04 -14.15 -21.80
C GLU A 318 4.37 -13.58 -21.34
N LYS A 319 4.71 -12.36 -21.76
CA LYS A 319 5.99 -11.73 -21.38
C LYS A 319 6.18 -11.59 -19.85
N TRP A 320 5.08 -11.72 -19.08
CA TRP A 320 5.08 -11.68 -17.62
C TRP A 320 4.98 -13.05 -16.96
N ILE A 321 5.14 -14.13 -17.72
CA ILE A 321 4.97 -15.49 -17.17
C ILE A 321 5.92 -15.77 -16.00
N ALA A 322 7.13 -15.18 -16.01
CA ALA A 322 8.10 -15.30 -14.92
C ALA A 322 7.64 -14.63 -13.61
N SER A 323 6.65 -13.74 -13.64
CA SER A 323 6.06 -13.15 -12.44
C SER A 323 5.08 -14.08 -11.73
N VAL A 324 4.57 -15.13 -12.42
CA VAL A 324 3.56 -16.06 -11.87
C VAL A 324 4.06 -16.76 -10.60
N PRO A 325 5.21 -17.48 -10.62
CA PRO A 325 5.69 -18.16 -9.42
C PRO A 325 5.99 -17.19 -8.28
N LEU A 326 6.48 -15.98 -8.59
CA LEU A 326 6.73 -14.95 -7.59
C LEU A 326 5.42 -14.46 -6.95
N LEU A 327 4.36 -14.24 -7.76
CA LEU A 327 3.04 -13.87 -7.27
C LEU A 327 2.44 -14.97 -6.39
N GLN A 328 2.57 -16.25 -6.81
CA GLN A 328 2.08 -17.39 -6.03
C GLN A 328 2.70 -17.45 -4.64
N ILE A 329 4.01 -17.22 -4.54
CA ILE A 329 4.74 -17.24 -3.28
C ILE A 329 4.35 -16.02 -2.43
N LEU A 330 4.30 -14.81 -3.01
CA LEU A 330 3.94 -13.57 -2.32
C LEU A 330 2.52 -13.61 -1.76
N CYS A 331 1.55 -14.16 -2.49
CA CYS A 331 0.17 -14.29 -2.02
C CYS A 331 0.05 -15.10 -0.73
N VAL A 332 0.98 -16.03 -0.47
CA VAL A 332 0.99 -16.79 0.80
C VAL A 332 1.30 -15.84 1.98
N SER A 333 2.31 -14.98 1.87
CA SER A 333 2.58 -13.95 2.90
C SER A 333 1.53 -12.83 2.90
N GLY A 334 1.04 -12.45 1.72
CA GLY A 334 0.00 -11.45 1.54
C GLY A 334 -1.30 -11.78 2.29
N ALA A 335 -1.63 -13.08 2.44
CA ALA A 335 -2.78 -13.52 3.24
C ALA A 335 -2.67 -13.15 4.72
N PHE A 336 -1.45 -12.96 5.25
CA PHE A 336 -1.20 -12.57 6.63
C PHE A 336 -1.08 -11.06 6.84
N MET A 337 -0.90 -10.25 5.78
CA MET A 337 -0.72 -8.79 5.89
C MET A 337 -1.89 -8.06 6.59
N PRO A 338 -3.17 -8.38 6.33
CA PRO A 338 -4.27 -7.79 7.08
C PRO A 338 -4.25 -8.14 8.58
N ILE A 339 -3.70 -9.31 8.94
CA ILE A 339 -3.51 -9.72 10.33
C ILE A 339 -2.43 -8.86 11.00
N TYR A 340 -1.33 -8.55 10.30
CA TYR A 340 -0.34 -7.57 10.77
C TYR A 340 -0.97 -6.22 11.09
N THR A 341 -1.84 -5.73 10.21
CA THR A 341 -2.57 -4.48 10.41
C THR A 341 -3.39 -4.50 11.70
N LEU A 342 -4.04 -5.62 12.04
CA LEU A 342 -4.75 -5.77 13.30
C LEU A 342 -3.84 -5.69 14.53
N TYR A 343 -2.69 -6.38 14.51
CA TYR A 343 -1.71 -6.31 15.60
C TYR A 343 -1.17 -4.91 15.80
N GLN A 344 -0.84 -4.22 14.72
CA GLN A 344 -0.38 -2.84 14.74
C GLN A 344 -1.43 -1.91 15.36
N ASN A 345 -2.70 -2.02 14.93
CA ASN A 345 -3.79 -1.24 15.49
C ASN A 345 -4.05 -1.53 16.97
N LEU A 346 -3.91 -2.79 17.41
CA LEU A 346 -4.01 -3.16 18.83
C LEU A 346 -2.88 -2.52 19.65
N ALA A 347 -1.64 -2.53 19.16
CA ALA A 347 -0.52 -1.89 19.83
C ALA A 347 -0.74 -0.37 19.98
N ILE A 348 -1.18 0.28 18.89
CA ILE A 348 -1.45 1.72 18.87
C ILE A 348 -2.63 2.09 19.78
N SER A 349 -3.72 1.31 19.78
CA SER A 349 -4.89 1.55 20.65
C SER A 349 -4.56 1.45 22.13
N LYS A 350 -3.54 0.66 22.49
CA LYS A 350 -2.99 0.55 23.85
C LYS A 350 -2.01 1.67 24.22
N GLY A 351 -1.74 2.62 23.31
CA GLY A 351 -0.73 3.64 23.50
C GLY A 351 0.72 3.12 23.48
N ARG A 352 0.94 1.86 23.04
CA ARG A 352 2.24 1.19 23.00
C ARG A 352 2.92 1.37 21.63
N SER A 353 3.08 2.63 21.23
CA SER A 353 3.83 3.01 20.02
C SER A 353 5.30 2.55 20.04
N ASP A 354 5.87 2.37 21.24
CA ASP A 354 7.19 1.78 21.46
C ASP A 354 7.27 0.35 20.90
N VAL A 355 6.29 -0.50 21.22
CA VAL A 355 6.20 -1.87 20.71
C VAL A 355 6.05 -1.87 19.19
N TYR A 356 5.17 -1.02 18.66
CA TYR A 356 5.01 -0.87 17.21
C TYR A 356 6.33 -0.51 16.52
N MET A 357 7.04 0.47 17.04
CA MET A 357 8.32 0.92 16.48
C MET A 357 9.39 -0.19 16.52
N TRP A 358 9.59 -0.85 17.67
CA TRP A 358 10.62 -1.87 17.82
C TRP A 358 10.33 -3.14 17.00
N CYS A 359 9.07 -3.55 16.90
CA CYS A 359 8.69 -4.67 16.03
C CYS A 359 8.98 -4.38 14.55
N ASN A 360 8.72 -3.14 14.07
CA ASN A 360 9.02 -2.77 12.69
C ASN A 360 10.53 -2.63 12.45
N ILE A 361 11.28 -2.01 13.35
CA ILE A 361 12.75 -1.92 13.24
C ILE A 361 13.38 -3.32 13.21
N GLY A 362 12.98 -4.19 14.14
CA GLY A 362 13.47 -5.56 14.18
C GLY A 362 13.14 -6.34 12.91
N GLN A 363 11.96 -6.12 12.33
CA GLN A 363 11.57 -6.72 11.04
C GLN A 363 12.49 -6.25 9.90
N VAL A 364 12.79 -4.96 9.82
CA VAL A 364 13.72 -4.42 8.80
C VAL A 364 15.13 -5.01 8.96
N VAL A 365 15.64 -5.02 10.19
CA VAL A 365 16.98 -5.57 10.47
C VAL A 365 17.04 -7.06 10.15
N GLY A 366 16.04 -7.84 10.56
CA GLY A 366 15.93 -9.26 10.24
C GLY A 366 15.84 -9.52 8.74
N LEU A 367 15.08 -8.67 8.02
CA LEU A 367 14.93 -8.77 6.56
C LEU A 367 16.26 -8.44 5.86
N LEU A 368 16.97 -7.41 6.28
CA LEU A 368 18.32 -7.08 5.75
C LEU A 368 19.31 -8.22 5.98
N ALA A 369 19.31 -8.82 7.17
CA ALA A 369 20.14 -9.98 7.46
C ALA A 369 19.79 -11.17 6.54
N LEU A 370 18.50 -11.48 6.38
CA LEU A 370 18.03 -12.53 5.48
C LEU A 370 18.48 -12.29 4.04
N VAL A 371 18.42 -11.05 3.55
CA VAL A 371 18.91 -10.66 2.23
C VAL A 371 20.40 -10.96 2.07
N LEU A 372 21.21 -10.57 3.04
CA LEU A 372 22.65 -10.79 2.99
C LEU A 372 23.02 -12.28 2.92
N PHE A 373 22.23 -13.15 3.55
CA PHE A 373 22.48 -14.59 3.52
C PHE A 373 21.88 -15.29 2.29
N CYS A 374 20.74 -14.80 1.77
CA CYS A 374 19.97 -15.53 0.75
C CYS A 374 20.15 -15.00 -0.68
N HIS A 375 20.77 -13.83 -0.90
CA HIS A 375 20.88 -13.21 -2.24
C HIS A 375 21.58 -14.07 -3.29
N GLN A 376 22.44 -15.03 -2.87
CA GLN A 376 23.19 -15.90 -3.78
C GLN A 376 22.35 -17.04 -4.38
N TYR A 377 21.17 -17.35 -3.81
CA TYR A 377 20.37 -18.54 -4.16
C TYR A 377 19.28 -18.26 -5.20
N GLY A 378 19.30 -17.10 -5.85
CA GLY A 378 18.33 -16.72 -6.87
C GLY A 378 17.04 -16.08 -6.32
N ILE A 379 16.33 -15.37 -7.21
CA ILE A 379 15.19 -14.52 -6.83
C ILE A 379 14.02 -15.30 -6.22
N GLN A 380 13.72 -16.51 -6.76
CA GLN A 380 12.61 -17.33 -6.23
C GLN A 380 12.88 -17.78 -4.80
N THR A 381 14.09 -18.28 -4.54
CA THR A 381 14.52 -18.71 -3.18
C THR A 381 14.46 -17.52 -2.20
N MET A 382 14.87 -16.35 -2.67
CA MET A 382 14.83 -15.13 -1.87
C MET A 382 13.40 -14.74 -1.52
N VAL A 383 12.45 -14.82 -2.47
CA VAL A 383 11.02 -14.52 -2.22
C VAL A 383 10.38 -15.57 -1.31
N ILE A 384 10.78 -16.85 -1.42
CA ILE A 384 10.35 -17.90 -0.47
C ILE A 384 10.87 -17.58 0.93
N ALA A 385 12.17 -17.28 1.06
CA ALA A 385 12.77 -16.93 2.36
C ALA A 385 12.10 -15.70 2.99
N TYR A 386 11.80 -14.68 2.18
CA TYR A 386 11.02 -13.51 2.59
C TYR A 386 9.63 -13.91 3.11
N THR A 387 8.91 -14.72 2.36
CA THR A 387 7.55 -15.18 2.72
C THR A 387 7.56 -15.94 4.04
N VAL A 388 8.51 -16.87 4.21
CA VAL A 388 8.69 -17.62 5.46
C VAL A 388 9.04 -16.67 6.61
N PHE A 389 9.96 -15.73 6.39
CA PHE A 389 10.34 -14.73 7.38
C PHE A 389 9.17 -13.86 7.83
N ILE A 390 8.37 -13.36 6.90
CA ILE A 390 7.18 -12.54 7.22
C ILE A 390 6.20 -13.36 8.07
N ILE A 391 5.89 -14.60 7.68
CA ILE A 391 4.98 -15.45 8.48
C ILE A 391 5.58 -15.74 9.86
N ALA A 392 6.87 -16.05 9.95
CA ALA A 392 7.54 -16.28 11.23
C ALA A 392 7.57 -15.01 12.11
N TRP A 393 7.74 -13.83 11.51
CA TRP A 393 7.73 -12.56 12.26
C TRP A 393 6.39 -12.26 12.93
N LEU A 394 5.30 -12.82 12.43
CA LEU A 394 3.99 -12.75 13.09
C LEU A 394 4.03 -13.37 14.50
N LEU A 395 4.91 -14.37 14.74
CA LEU A 395 5.12 -14.95 16.06
C LEU A 395 5.75 -13.94 17.03
N VAL A 396 6.62 -13.05 16.52
CA VAL A 396 7.20 -11.96 17.32
C VAL A 396 6.09 -10.98 17.74
N TRP A 397 5.23 -10.58 16.80
CA TRP A 397 4.07 -9.75 17.10
C TRP A 397 3.15 -10.44 18.12
N GLN A 398 2.87 -11.73 17.96
CA GLN A 398 2.06 -12.51 18.89
C GLN A 398 2.68 -12.55 20.29
N TRP A 399 3.99 -12.74 20.39
CA TRP A 399 4.70 -12.72 21.67
C TRP A 399 4.60 -11.36 22.37
N MET A 400 4.76 -10.28 21.64
CA MET A 400 4.59 -8.93 22.17
C MET A 400 3.15 -8.65 22.60
N MET A 401 2.15 -9.05 21.80
CA MET A 401 0.74 -8.87 22.14
C MET A 401 0.28 -9.75 23.30
N LYS A 402 0.90 -10.92 23.51
CA LYS A 402 0.69 -11.70 24.73
C LYS A 402 1.08 -10.90 25.99
N ARG A 403 2.18 -10.13 25.94
CA ARG A 403 2.65 -9.30 27.06
C ARG A 403 1.80 -8.03 27.25
N VAL A 404 1.40 -7.39 26.16
CA VAL A 404 0.69 -6.09 26.17
C VAL A 404 -0.80 -6.25 26.44
N ALA A 405 -1.45 -7.20 25.76
CA ALA A 405 -2.90 -7.38 25.77
C ALA A 405 -3.36 -8.71 26.39
N GLY A 406 -2.44 -9.62 26.75
CA GLY A 406 -2.78 -10.94 27.28
C GLY A 406 -3.29 -11.94 26.22
N LEU A 407 -3.07 -11.66 24.93
CA LEU A 407 -3.52 -12.47 23.81
C LEU A 407 -2.75 -13.80 23.74
N ARG A 408 -3.41 -14.92 23.99
CA ARG A 408 -2.76 -16.24 24.02
C ARG A 408 -2.57 -16.78 22.59
N PHE A 409 -1.41 -17.37 22.32
CA PHE A 409 -1.10 -18.00 21.03
C PHE A 409 -2.15 -19.04 20.61
N ARG A 410 -2.57 -19.90 21.55
CA ARG A 410 -3.57 -20.94 21.29
C ARG A 410 -4.91 -20.37 20.80
N ASP A 411 -5.31 -19.22 21.32
CA ASP A 411 -6.57 -18.57 20.93
C ASP A 411 -6.47 -18.01 19.50
N VAL A 412 -5.36 -17.36 19.18
CA VAL A 412 -5.08 -16.85 17.83
C VAL A 412 -4.98 -17.99 16.81
N ALA A 413 -4.27 -19.07 17.14
CA ALA A 413 -4.18 -20.23 16.28
C ALA A 413 -5.57 -20.83 15.98
N LYS A 414 -6.44 -20.95 16.99
CA LYS A 414 -7.82 -21.41 16.82
C LYS A 414 -8.66 -20.46 15.96
N ASP A 415 -8.36 -19.16 15.97
CA ASP A 415 -9.10 -18.15 15.22
C ASP A 415 -8.61 -18.03 13.75
N ILE A 416 -7.37 -18.44 13.43
CA ILE A 416 -6.77 -18.32 12.09
C ILE A 416 -6.70 -19.66 11.35
N LEU A 417 -6.16 -20.71 11.98
CA LEU A 417 -5.85 -21.97 11.31
C LEU A 417 -7.05 -22.63 10.59
N PRO A 418 -8.27 -22.65 11.15
CA PRO A 418 -9.40 -23.25 10.45
C PRO A 418 -9.68 -22.60 9.11
N PHE A 419 -9.66 -21.25 9.05
CA PHE A 419 -9.90 -20.50 7.81
C PHE A 419 -8.78 -20.72 6.79
N MET A 420 -7.52 -20.72 7.24
CA MET A 420 -6.36 -20.99 6.40
C MET A 420 -6.43 -22.40 5.80
N LEU A 421 -6.70 -23.42 6.62
CA LEU A 421 -6.76 -24.82 6.17
C LEU A 421 -7.95 -25.05 5.23
N CYS A 422 -9.13 -24.51 5.55
CA CYS A 422 -10.30 -24.60 4.69
C CYS A 422 -10.06 -23.89 3.34
N ALA A 423 -9.44 -22.72 3.33
CA ALA A 423 -9.09 -22.03 2.10
C ALA A 423 -8.07 -22.83 1.28
N ALA A 424 -7.01 -23.35 1.90
CA ALA A 424 -6.01 -24.18 1.23
C ALA A 424 -6.64 -25.45 0.63
N ALA A 425 -7.44 -26.18 1.42
CA ALA A 425 -8.16 -27.36 0.95
C ALA A 425 -9.09 -27.05 -0.23
N THR A 426 -9.83 -25.93 -0.16
CA THR A 426 -10.69 -25.46 -1.23
C THR A 426 -9.89 -25.26 -2.54
N MET A 427 -8.72 -24.62 -2.45
CA MET A 427 -7.91 -24.35 -3.64
C MET A 427 -7.32 -25.64 -4.24
N VAL A 428 -6.87 -26.57 -3.39
CA VAL A 428 -6.38 -27.87 -3.83
C VAL A 428 -7.49 -28.67 -4.53
N VAL A 429 -8.68 -28.77 -3.94
CA VAL A 429 -9.82 -29.45 -4.55
C VAL A 429 -10.21 -28.81 -5.89
N THR A 430 -10.31 -27.48 -5.92
CA THR A 430 -10.65 -26.73 -7.15
C THR A 430 -9.59 -26.98 -8.24
N TYR A 431 -8.31 -26.98 -7.91
CA TYR A 431 -7.23 -27.26 -8.85
C TYR A 431 -7.41 -28.64 -9.52
N PHE A 432 -7.64 -29.69 -8.72
CA PHE A 432 -7.83 -31.06 -9.26
C PHE A 432 -9.12 -31.18 -10.08
N MET A 433 -10.20 -30.55 -9.69
CA MET A 433 -11.46 -30.57 -10.44
C MET A 433 -11.37 -29.86 -11.78
N THR A 434 -10.50 -28.86 -11.90
CA THR A 434 -10.44 -28.00 -13.09
C THR A 434 -9.25 -28.27 -13.99
N ARG A 435 -8.34 -29.20 -13.63
CA ARG A 435 -7.09 -29.43 -14.36
C ARG A 435 -7.29 -29.93 -15.82
N SER A 436 -8.43 -30.50 -16.14
CA SER A 436 -8.76 -31.01 -17.49
C SER A 436 -9.26 -29.92 -18.45
N LEU A 437 -9.55 -28.72 -17.95
CA LEU A 437 -10.02 -27.62 -18.79
C LEU A 437 -8.83 -26.94 -19.49
N GLN A 438 -8.89 -26.92 -20.84
CA GLN A 438 -7.82 -26.34 -21.66
C GLN A 438 -8.02 -24.86 -21.98
N ASN A 439 -9.27 -24.40 -22.08
CA ASN A 439 -9.56 -23.00 -22.38
C ASN A 439 -9.26 -22.10 -21.18
N ILE A 440 -8.29 -21.20 -21.32
CA ILE A 440 -7.78 -20.36 -20.25
C ILE A 440 -8.84 -19.41 -19.66
N TYR A 441 -9.74 -18.88 -20.49
CA TYR A 441 -10.82 -17.97 -20.03
C TYR A 441 -11.86 -18.73 -19.21
N LEU A 442 -12.27 -19.90 -19.74
CA LEU A 442 -13.21 -20.77 -19.03
C LEU A 442 -12.59 -21.29 -17.73
N LEU A 443 -11.31 -21.66 -17.77
CA LEU A 443 -10.57 -22.14 -16.60
C LEU A 443 -10.54 -21.08 -15.48
N LEU A 444 -10.23 -19.81 -15.82
CA LEU A 444 -10.26 -18.71 -14.85
C LEU A 444 -11.64 -18.57 -14.22
N LEU A 445 -12.68 -18.49 -15.03
CA LEU A 445 -14.05 -18.29 -14.57
C LEU A 445 -14.53 -19.45 -13.69
N VAL A 446 -14.31 -20.69 -14.15
CA VAL A 446 -14.69 -21.90 -13.41
C VAL A 446 -13.92 -21.99 -12.09
N ARG A 447 -12.60 -21.73 -12.07
CA ARG A 447 -11.81 -21.71 -10.84
C ARG A 447 -12.35 -20.70 -9.81
N LEU A 448 -12.69 -19.50 -10.25
CA LEU A 448 -13.26 -18.46 -9.37
C LEU A 448 -14.63 -18.88 -8.80
N LEU A 449 -15.54 -19.36 -9.65
CA LEU A 449 -16.87 -19.78 -9.22
C LEU A 449 -16.85 -21.01 -8.32
N VAL A 450 -16.10 -22.06 -8.71
CA VAL A 450 -16.01 -23.32 -7.97
C VAL A 450 -15.35 -23.09 -6.62
N SER A 451 -14.22 -22.35 -6.57
CA SER A 451 -13.55 -22.07 -5.29
C SER A 451 -14.43 -21.24 -4.34
N ALA A 452 -15.11 -20.23 -4.86
CA ALA A 452 -16.05 -19.43 -4.05
C ALA A 452 -17.20 -20.30 -3.50
N THR A 453 -17.78 -21.15 -4.35
CA THR A 453 -18.89 -22.03 -3.96
C THR A 453 -18.44 -23.08 -2.92
N ILE A 454 -17.32 -23.75 -3.14
CA ILE A 454 -16.79 -24.76 -2.21
C ILE A 454 -16.46 -24.11 -0.87
N TYR A 455 -15.75 -22.97 -0.87
CA TYR A 455 -15.43 -22.25 0.36
C TYR A 455 -16.69 -21.85 1.14
N PHE A 456 -17.69 -21.28 0.44
CA PHE A 456 -18.96 -20.92 1.06
C PHE A 456 -19.68 -22.15 1.65
N CYS A 457 -19.73 -23.25 0.93
CA CYS A 457 -20.34 -24.50 1.41
C CYS A 457 -19.63 -25.05 2.65
N ILE A 458 -18.29 -25.07 2.66
CA ILE A 458 -17.50 -25.51 3.81
C ILE A 458 -17.80 -24.62 5.03
N MET A 459 -17.80 -23.29 4.87
CA MET A 459 -18.09 -22.36 5.96
C MET A 459 -19.51 -22.51 6.50
N LYS A 460 -20.48 -22.81 5.63
CA LYS A 460 -21.86 -23.08 6.02
C LYS A 460 -22.01 -24.40 6.76
N LEU A 461 -21.35 -25.47 6.29
CA LEU A 461 -21.32 -26.78 6.95
C LEU A 461 -20.70 -26.72 8.35
N LEU A 462 -19.63 -25.94 8.51
CA LEU A 462 -18.96 -25.72 9.78
C LEU A 462 -19.72 -24.73 10.70
N LYS A 463 -20.88 -24.22 10.27
CA LYS A 463 -21.73 -23.26 11.03
C LYS A 463 -20.89 -22.09 11.57
N VAL A 464 -20.05 -21.50 10.72
CA VAL A 464 -19.17 -20.41 11.13
C VAL A 464 -20.01 -19.17 11.43
N GLN A 465 -20.00 -18.71 12.69
CA GLN A 465 -20.78 -17.55 13.17
C GLN A 465 -20.62 -16.29 12.32
N ILE A 466 -19.41 -16.04 11.83
CA ILE A 466 -19.13 -14.87 10.97
C ILE A 466 -19.95 -14.91 9.69
N LEU A 467 -20.08 -16.07 9.04
CA LEU A 467 -20.89 -16.21 7.84
C LEU A 467 -22.37 -15.96 8.15
N GLU A 468 -22.89 -16.51 9.26
CA GLU A 468 -24.27 -16.30 9.68
C GLU A 468 -24.56 -14.82 9.99
N GLU A 469 -23.63 -14.13 10.67
CA GLU A 469 -23.72 -12.69 10.93
C GLU A 469 -23.71 -11.87 9.64
N CYS A 470 -22.85 -12.19 8.68
CA CYS A 470 -22.81 -11.52 7.37
C CYS A 470 -24.13 -11.72 6.60
N ILE A 471 -24.67 -12.95 6.58
CA ILE A 471 -25.96 -13.25 5.94
C ILE A 471 -27.11 -12.50 6.64
N ALA A 472 -27.13 -12.48 7.97
CA ALA A 472 -28.14 -11.78 8.76
C ALA A 472 -28.09 -10.26 8.51
N PHE A 473 -26.90 -9.69 8.38
CA PHE A 473 -26.71 -8.27 8.07
C PHE A 473 -27.24 -7.93 6.67
N CYS A 474 -26.93 -8.74 5.65
CA CYS A 474 -27.45 -8.55 4.28
C CYS A 474 -28.98 -8.70 4.21
N LYS A 475 -29.59 -9.51 5.08
CA LYS A 475 -31.07 -9.67 5.17
C LYS A 475 -31.74 -8.50 5.89
N ARG A 476 -31.07 -7.84 6.85
CA ARG A 476 -31.59 -6.67 7.58
C ARG A 476 -31.48 -5.35 6.82
N GLY A 477 -30.62 -5.29 5.80
CA GLY A 477 -30.45 -4.11 4.94
C GLY A 477 -31.41 -4.05 3.76
N ARG A 478 -32.32 -5.03 3.66
CA ARG A 478 -33.50 -5.02 2.80
C ARG A 478 -34.75 -4.77 3.64
#